data_5dae67693874831fcbfd8908003322a5
#
_entry.id   5dae67693874831fcbfd8908003322a5
#
_cell.length_a   1.000
_cell.length_b   1.000
_cell.length_c   1.000
_cell.angle_alpha   90.00
_cell.angle_beta   90.00
_cell.angle_gamma   90.00
#
_symmetry.space_group_name_H-M   'P 1'
#
loop_
_entity.id
_entity.type
_entity.pdbx_description
1 polymer ?
#
loop_
_entity_poly.entity_id
_entity_poly.type
_entity_poly.pdbx_seq_one_letter_code
_entity_poly.pdbx_strand_id
1 'polypeptide(L)'
;MRKHVENLLNRVPLIDTIILGCTHYPMLLEKIRKFVPEGINIVTQGTAVAASLKDYLDRHPEIESLCTRGYNSCFCTTESEEKFRERASLFLHQPVRAQTVII
;
A
#
# COMPACT_ATOMS: atom_id res chain seq x y z
N MET A 1 11.21 13.33 4.93
CA MET A 1 11.57 12.01 4.39
C MET A 1 13.07 11.75 4.48
N ARG A 2 13.91 12.46 3.71
CA ARG A 2 15.37 12.30 3.70
C ARG A 2 15.99 12.21 5.09
N LYS A 3 15.75 13.18 5.96
CA LYS A 3 16.28 13.21 7.34
C LYS A 3 15.93 11.95 8.17
N HIS A 4 14.75 11.37 7.97
CA HIS A 4 14.33 10.18 8.70
C HIS A 4 15.08 8.93 8.24
N VAL A 5 15.30 8.80 6.93
CA VAL A 5 16.07 7.70 6.35
C VAL A 5 17.54 7.82 6.78
N GLU A 6 18.13 9.01 6.66
CA GLU A 6 19.51 9.27 7.09
C GLU A 6 19.72 8.98 8.59
N ASN A 7 18.77 9.41 9.44
CA ASN A 7 18.83 9.12 10.88
C ASN A 7 18.75 7.61 11.18
N LEU A 8 17.91 6.88 10.45
CA LEU A 8 17.80 5.43 10.60
C LEU A 8 19.13 4.74 10.23
N LEU A 9 19.67 5.07 9.07
CA LEU A 9 20.92 4.49 8.57
C LEU A 9 22.11 4.81 9.48
N ASN A 10 22.16 6.02 10.04
CA ASN A 10 23.21 6.41 10.99
C ASN A 10 23.13 5.67 12.33
N ARG A 11 21.92 5.29 12.76
CA ARG A 11 21.73 4.54 14.02
C ARG A 11 22.01 3.05 13.88
N VAL A 12 21.82 2.50 12.70
CA VAL A 12 21.97 1.07 12.41
C VAL A 12 22.84 0.89 11.16
N PRO A 13 24.17 0.99 11.27
CA PRO A 13 25.08 0.97 10.12
C PRO A 13 25.07 -0.33 9.31
N LEU A 14 24.64 -1.44 9.91
CA LEU A 14 24.59 -2.77 9.27
C LEU A 14 23.18 -3.18 8.85
N ILE A 15 22.28 -2.20 8.69
CA ILE A 15 20.92 -2.50 8.24
C ILE A 15 20.93 -3.02 6.80
N ASP A 16 20.27 -4.13 6.56
CA ASP A 16 20.11 -4.76 5.26
C ASP A 16 18.66 -4.71 4.74
N THR A 17 17.72 -4.45 5.63
CA THR A 17 16.28 -4.48 5.32
C THR A 17 15.53 -3.37 6.07
N ILE A 18 14.68 -2.66 5.35
CA ILE A 18 13.75 -1.65 5.90
C ILE A 18 12.33 -2.12 5.63
N ILE A 19 11.52 -2.23 6.69
CA ILE A 19 10.08 -2.52 6.58
C ILE A 19 9.31 -1.21 6.66
N LEU A 20 8.49 -0.94 5.63
CA LEU A 20 7.59 0.21 5.63
C LEU A 20 6.30 -0.16 6.38
N GLY A 21 6.31 0.00 7.69
CA GLY A 21 5.25 -0.41 8.61
C GLY A 21 4.04 0.52 8.68
N CYS A 22 3.86 1.43 7.74
CA CYS A 22 2.72 2.34 7.66
C CYS A 22 1.99 2.15 6.33
N THR A 23 0.68 2.18 6.36
CA THR A 23 -0.17 1.98 5.17
C THR A 23 0.05 3.02 4.07
N HIS A 24 0.56 4.21 4.42
CA HIS A 24 0.83 5.30 3.47
C HIS A 24 2.25 5.29 2.89
N TYR A 25 3.20 4.67 3.56
CA TYR A 25 4.60 4.65 3.11
C TYR A 25 4.82 3.95 1.77
N PRO A 26 4.10 2.89 1.40
CA PRO A 26 4.23 2.30 0.06
C PRO A 26 3.96 3.30 -1.08
N MET A 27 3.09 4.27 -0.86
CA MET A 27 2.82 5.35 -1.85
C MET A 27 4.01 6.28 -2.07
N LEU A 28 4.97 6.28 -1.14
CA LEU A 28 6.20 7.08 -1.19
C LEU A 28 7.43 6.25 -1.54
N LEU A 29 7.25 4.98 -1.92
CA LEU A 29 8.33 4.02 -2.13
C LEU A 29 9.42 4.55 -3.08
N GLU A 30 9.05 5.12 -4.21
CA GLU A 30 9.99 5.67 -5.17
C GLU A 30 10.83 6.82 -4.59
N LYS A 31 10.21 7.66 -3.75
CA LYS A 31 10.91 8.75 -3.07
C LYS A 31 11.83 8.21 -1.96
N ILE A 32 11.40 7.18 -1.23
CA ILE A 32 12.19 6.54 -0.18
C ILE A 32 13.43 5.89 -0.79
N ARG A 33 13.27 5.14 -1.89
CA ARG A 33 14.36 4.47 -2.60
C ARG A 33 15.51 5.41 -3.00
N LYS A 34 15.21 6.67 -3.32
CA LYS A 34 16.21 7.68 -3.69
C LYS A 34 17.19 8.02 -2.55
N PHE A 35 16.81 7.73 -1.31
CA PHE A 35 17.62 8.03 -0.12
C PHE A 35 18.15 6.78 0.58
N VAL A 36 17.75 5.61 0.14
CA VAL A 36 18.20 4.32 0.67
C VAL A 36 19.32 3.81 -0.23
N PRO A 37 20.49 3.46 0.32
CA PRO A 37 21.60 2.88 -0.45
C PRO A 37 21.20 1.62 -1.21
N GLU A 38 21.85 1.36 -2.33
CA GLU A 38 21.75 0.09 -3.03
C GLU A 38 22.18 -1.06 -2.13
N GLY A 39 21.50 -2.19 -2.22
CA GLY A 39 21.76 -3.37 -1.38
C GLY A 39 20.89 -3.45 -0.13
N ILE A 40 20.17 -2.39 0.26
CA ILE A 40 19.18 -2.46 1.33
C ILE A 40 17.81 -2.84 0.75
N ASN A 41 17.23 -3.93 1.24
CA ASN A 41 15.89 -4.36 0.84
C ASN A 41 14.82 -3.45 1.47
N ILE A 42 13.80 -3.09 0.67
CA ILE A 42 12.63 -2.39 1.19
C ILE A 42 11.42 -3.29 1.06
N VAL A 43 10.84 -3.66 2.18
CA VAL A 43 9.64 -4.49 2.27
C VAL A 43 8.42 -3.59 2.46
N THR A 44 7.43 -3.77 1.60
CA THR A 44 6.12 -3.10 1.70
C THR A 44 5.04 -4.11 2.06
N GLN A 45 4.08 -3.70 2.89
CA GLN A 45 2.98 -4.57 3.31
C GLN A 45 2.07 -4.97 2.14
N GLY A 46 1.81 -4.05 1.21
CA GLY A 46 0.83 -4.26 0.14
C GLY A 46 1.08 -5.52 -0.69
N THR A 47 2.31 -5.71 -1.16
CA THR A 47 2.68 -6.90 -1.96
C THR A 47 2.56 -8.19 -1.15
N ALA A 48 3.04 -8.18 0.10
CA ALA A 48 2.97 -9.36 0.97
C ALA A 48 1.51 -9.72 1.31
N VAL A 49 0.70 -8.73 1.66
CA VAL A 49 -0.73 -8.92 1.98
C VAL A 49 -1.50 -9.39 0.76
N ALA A 50 -1.28 -8.83 -0.42
CA ALA A 50 -1.93 -9.25 -1.65
C ALA A 50 -1.60 -10.71 -2.02
N ALA A 51 -0.34 -11.10 -1.89
CA ALA A 51 0.10 -12.49 -2.12
C ALA A 51 -0.55 -13.45 -1.12
N SER A 52 -0.58 -13.08 0.16
CA SER A 52 -1.22 -13.88 1.21
C SER A 52 -2.73 -13.99 1.02
N LEU A 53 -3.40 -12.91 0.60
CA LEU A 53 -4.83 -12.95 0.30
C LEU A 53 -5.12 -13.85 -0.90
N LYS A 54 -4.31 -13.77 -1.95
CA LYS A 54 -4.45 -14.66 -3.11
C LYS A 54 -4.34 -16.12 -2.70
N ASP A 55 -3.28 -16.49 -1.98
CA ASP A 55 -3.07 -17.85 -1.46
C ASP A 55 -4.23 -18.30 -0.57
N TYR A 56 -4.75 -17.41 0.28
CA TYR A 56 -5.91 -17.70 1.10
C TYR A 56 -7.16 -18.04 0.25
N LEU A 57 -7.47 -17.22 -0.75
CA LEU A 57 -8.62 -17.44 -1.63
C LEU A 57 -8.45 -18.71 -2.47
N ASP A 58 -7.24 -19.01 -2.96
CA ASP A 58 -6.94 -20.25 -3.70
C ASP A 58 -7.20 -21.49 -2.84
N ARG A 59 -6.97 -21.42 -1.53
CA ARG A 59 -7.23 -22.51 -0.57
C ARG A 59 -8.67 -22.54 -0.02
N HIS A 60 -9.45 -21.48 -0.26
CA HIS A 60 -10.82 -21.32 0.23
C HIS A 60 -11.78 -20.99 -0.92
N PRO A 61 -12.04 -21.96 -1.83
CA PRO A 61 -12.91 -21.73 -2.99
C PRO A 61 -14.35 -21.35 -2.58
N GLU A 62 -14.80 -21.75 -1.41
CA GLU A 62 -16.10 -21.37 -0.84
C GLU A 62 -16.18 -19.86 -0.57
N ILE A 63 -15.07 -19.23 -0.15
CA ILE A 63 -14.98 -17.78 0.06
C ILE A 63 -14.75 -17.06 -1.28
N GLU A 64 -13.86 -17.60 -2.11
CA GLU A 64 -13.55 -17.03 -3.41
C GLU A 64 -14.80 -16.94 -4.30
N SER A 65 -15.68 -17.93 -4.26
CA SER A 65 -16.92 -17.96 -5.04
C SER A 65 -17.92 -16.86 -4.64
N LEU A 66 -17.82 -16.32 -3.43
CA LEU A 66 -18.64 -15.20 -2.95
C LEU A 66 -18.11 -13.84 -3.38
N CYS A 67 -16.86 -13.76 -3.87
CA CYS A 67 -16.28 -12.53 -4.31
C CYS A 67 -16.82 -12.09 -5.67
N THR A 68 -17.03 -10.79 -5.83
CA THR A 68 -17.42 -10.23 -7.15
C THR A 68 -16.24 -10.31 -8.12
N ARG A 69 -16.53 -10.58 -9.38
CA ARG A 69 -15.53 -10.67 -10.45
C ARG A 69 -15.63 -9.47 -11.40
N GLY A 70 -14.65 -9.33 -12.28
CA GLY A 70 -14.65 -8.33 -13.34
C GLY A 70 -14.02 -7.00 -12.98
N TYR A 71 -13.04 -7.00 -12.07
CA TYR A 71 -12.27 -5.81 -11.68
C TYR A 71 -13.13 -4.66 -11.11
N ASN A 72 -14.24 -4.99 -10.47
CA ASN A 72 -15.11 -4.02 -9.81
C ASN A 72 -14.58 -3.76 -8.40
N SER A 73 -14.01 -2.58 -8.19
CA SER A 73 -13.62 -2.09 -6.87
C SER A 73 -14.42 -0.85 -6.51
N CYS A 74 -14.94 -0.81 -5.29
CA CYS A 74 -15.59 0.35 -4.72
C CYS A 74 -14.87 0.73 -3.43
N PHE A 75 -14.47 1.99 -3.34
CA PHE A 75 -13.85 2.54 -2.14
C PHE A 75 -14.92 3.26 -1.31
N CYS A 76 -14.97 2.95 -0.03
CA CYS A 76 -15.88 3.62 0.91
C CYS A 76 -15.09 4.58 1.79
N THR A 77 -15.66 5.74 2.05
CA THR A 77 -15.07 6.77 2.90
C THR A 77 -16.14 7.37 3.82
N THR A 78 -15.75 7.79 5.00
CA THR A 78 -16.59 8.60 5.89
C THR A 78 -16.44 10.10 5.65
N GLU A 79 -15.48 10.47 4.79
CA GLU A 79 -15.25 11.86 4.36
C GLU A 79 -15.93 12.16 3.01
N SER A 80 -15.61 13.32 2.44
CA SER A 80 -16.07 13.70 1.10
C SER A 80 -15.53 12.72 0.05
N GLU A 81 -16.43 12.08 -0.68
CA GLU A 81 -16.06 11.15 -1.77
C GLU A 81 -15.26 11.84 -2.88
N GLU A 82 -15.54 13.13 -3.14
CA GLU A 82 -14.82 13.91 -4.14
C GLU A 82 -13.35 14.09 -3.78
N LYS A 83 -13.06 14.51 -2.54
CA LYS A 83 -11.68 14.66 -2.03
C LYS A 83 -10.95 13.33 -1.98
N PHE A 84 -11.64 12.27 -1.56
CA PHE A 84 -11.07 10.93 -1.53
C PHE A 84 -10.72 10.45 -2.94
N ARG A 85 -11.66 10.58 -3.87
CA ARG A 85 -11.51 10.17 -5.26
C ARG A 85 -10.36 10.89 -5.96
N GLU A 86 -10.24 12.21 -5.77
CA GLU A 86 -9.14 13.01 -6.30
C GLU A 86 -7.79 12.48 -5.82
N ARG A 87 -7.62 12.32 -4.50
CA ARG A 87 -6.36 11.85 -3.92
C ARG A 87 -6.03 10.41 -4.30
N ALA A 88 -7.01 9.50 -4.21
CA ALA A 88 -6.83 8.11 -4.55
C ALA A 88 -6.45 7.92 -6.03
N SER A 89 -7.06 8.69 -6.93
CA SER A 89 -6.74 8.65 -8.36
C SER A 89 -5.30 9.09 -8.64
N LEU A 90 -4.77 10.07 -7.89
CA LEU A 90 -3.37 10.48 -8.00
C LEU A 90 -2.39 9.35 -7.63
N PHE A 91 -2.70 8.60 -6.56
CA PHE A 91 -1.81 7.53 -6.08
C PHE A 91 -1.94 6.24 -6.91
N LEU A 92 -3.13 5.93 -7.38
CA LEU A 92 -3.40 4.72 -8.15
C LEU A 92 -3.19 4.91 -9.66
N HIS A 93 -2.94 6.15 -10.10
CA HIS A 93 -2.79 6.52 -11.52
C HIS A 93 -3.95 6.06 -12.42
N GLN A 94 -5.15 5.97 -11.83
CA GLN A 94 -6.38 5.60 -12.53
C GLN A 94 -7.59 6.19 -11.82
N PRO A 95 -8.72 6.40 -12.53
CA PRO A 95 -9.96 6.85 -11.92
C PRO A 95 -10.46 5.85 -10.87
N VAL A 96 -10.91 6.36 -9.72
CA VAL A 96 -11.42 5.56 -8.60
C VAL A 96 -12.91 5.86 -8.41
N ARG A 97 -13.69 4.82 -8.16
CA ARG A 97 -15.07 4.98 -7.66
C ARG A 97 -15.03 5.01 -6.14
N ALA A 98 -15.62 6.02 -5.56
CA ALA A 98 -15.75 6.15 -4.12
C ALA A 98 -17.18 6.53 -3.76
N GLN A 99 -17.61 6.11 -2.58
CA GLN A 99 -18.90 6.49 -2.01
C GLN A 99 -18.74 6.84 -0.54
N THR A 100 -19.48 7.84 -0.09
CA THR A 100 -19.55 8.19 1.31
C THR A 100 -20.45 7.20 2.05
N VAL A 101 -19.98 6.70 3.18
CA VAL A 101 -20.72 5.83 4.07
C VAL A 101 -20.82 6.48 5.45
N ILE A 102 -21.92 6.24 6.13
CA ILE A 102 -22.15 6.67 7.50
C ILE A 102 -21.96 5.44 8.39
N ILE A 103 -21.12 5.55 9.40
CA ILE A 103 -20.85 4.51 10.38
C ILE A 103 -21.60 4.84 11.67
#